data_1bc4c7c9dba61904f6d12280d7738dfc
#
_entry.id   1bc4c7c9dba61904f6d12280d7738dfc
#
_cell.length_a   1.000
_cell.length_b   1.000
_cell.length_c   1.000
_cell.angle_alpha   90.00
_cell.angle_beta   90.00
_cell.angle_gamma   90.00
#
_symmetry.space_group_name_H-M   'P 1'
#
loop_
_entity.id
_entity.type
_entity.pdbx_description
1 polymer ?
#
loop_
_entity_poly.entity_id
_entity_poly.type
_entity_poly.pdbx_seq_one_letter_code
_entity_poly.pdbx_strand_id
1 'polypeptide(L)'
;MDYDVIVIGGGLSGLTAASLLAKRGLKTAVIDRNHSPGGSCGVFKRGDVTFDTGAAMLYGFGEQGFNAHRYVFNALEEPIDMIRHDMLYRVNFGDKRIPFWLDVPRFADELAGCFPDEADSIHRFYRDMSLMYKHVMVESPNYTTPDETGLRPAVRNFLRHPISYLRFLSYLNKSAESLLRRYFKNPEIFSFFDKLTSTYCYATVAEAPAILAAVMFIDNHVGGSFYPAGSTLFLPGKLEKAIEEHGGDMILGREAAAVLFEDGKPSGVRLDDGNELRAENLIYSGTVWNLYGKLVDPRFSRKGRRAWAGRQVPTYPSVVLYSVVDRGVIPEGTQPIEMLIGNPEALDESEVTAYILSIDDRTLCADDEHTVTAIGPTFRQWPARSSGEYPKVKAQEEERLISVLEKRFPGFRQGLRFHELATPRTIERYTLKNGGAVAGPKQMLGQHMFRRLHTRTEWDNLFCCGESTVMGTGTPTVTTEGLSAANALLKKMGKETYVYRAGMKNWVRLVEKPYTRDQLYDTSSKAQQAVMRQALRCRLCEKPACARTDEMDVRGIMRRVAVGNFAGARKRWKEMPFADMARLEAFESACILGRAGKPVAIREVIRFLEGMGV
;
A
#
# COMPACT_ATOMS: atom_id res chain seq x y z
N MET A 1 4.94 28.29 -15.97
CA MET A 1 4.95 26.93 -15.35
C MET A 1 4.48 27.08 -13.93
N ASP A 2 3.48 26.27 -13.54
CA ASP A 2 2.92 26.35 -12.18
C ASP A 2 3.79 25.56 -11.20
N TYR A 3 4.40 24.45 -11.69
CA TYR A 3 5.18 23.49 -10.90
C TYR A 3 6.45 23.04 -11.64
N ASP A 4 7.48 22.64 -10.87
CA ASP A 4 8.64 21.92 -11.40
C ASP A 4 8.26 20.47 -11.75
N VAL A 5 7.34 19.89 -10.95
CA VAL A 5 6.84 18.53 -11.15
C VAL A 5 5.39 18.37 -10.70
N ILE A 6 4.59 17.70 -11.51
CA ILE A 6 3.26 17.18 -11.14
C ILE A 6 3.31 15.67 -11.05
N VAL A 7 2.85 15.12 -9.92
CA VAL A 7 2.70 13.69 -9.68
C VAL A 7 1.24 13.31 -9.85
N ILE A 8 0.94 12.41 -10.78
CA ILE A 8 -0.40 11.92 -11.08
C ILE A 8 -0.61 10.61 -10.34
N GLY A 9 -1.41 10.63 -9.28
CA GLY A 9 -1.72 9.53 -8.39
C GLY A 9 -1.06 9.65 -7.01
N GLY A 10 -1.90 9.76 -5.99
CA GLY A 10 -1.53 9.88 -4.56
C GLY A 10 -1.44 8.51 -3.85
N GLY A 11 -1.07 7.44 -4.56
CA GLY A 11 -0.68 6.16 -3.96
C GLY A 11 0.71 6.23 -3.33
N LEU A 12 1.16 5.18 -2.61
CA LEU A 12 2.44 5.20 -1.89
C LEU A 12 3.64 5.56 -2.77
N SER A 13 3.69 5.08 -4.03
CA SER A 13 4.79 5.41 -4.95
C SER A 13 4.80 6.88 -5.33
N GLY A 14 3.65 7.45 -5.68
CA GLY A 14 3.52 8.86 -6.02
C GLY A 14 3.82 9.77 -4.83
N LEU A 15 3.29 9.45 -3.65
CA LEU A 15 3.57 10.18 -2.40
C LEU A 15 5.06 10.11 -2.02
N THR A 16 5.70 8.94 -2.19
CA THR A 16 7.14 8.79 -1.95
C THR A 16 7.95 9.67 -2.89
N ALA A 17 7.65 9.65 -4.20
CA ALA A 17 8.33 10.50 -5.16
C ALA A 17 8.14 11.98 -4.83
N ALA A 18 6.90 12.41 -4.59
CA ALA A 18 6.56 13.80 -4.31
C ALA A 18 7.21 14.32 -3.02
N SER A 19 7.18 13.54 -1.92
CA SER A 19 7.77 13.95 -0.63
C SER A 19 9.29 14.13 -0.73
N LEU A 20 9.98 13.24 -1.43
CA LEU A 20 11.41 13.34 -1.65
C LEU A 20 11.77 14.54 -2.54
N LEU A 21 10.98 14.80 -3.58
CA LEU A 21 11.21 15.95 -4.48
C LEU A 21 10.91 17.29 -3.78
N ALA A 22 9.82 17.37 -3.02
CA ALA A 22 9.50 18.56 -2.23
C ALA A 22 10.60 18.85 -1.20
N LYS A 23 11.13 17.83 -0.50
CA LYS A 23 12.26 17.98 0.42
C LYS A 23 13.54 18.50 -0.27
N ARG A 24 13.72 18.23 -1.57
CA ARG A 24 14.80 18.80 -2.39
C ARG A 24 14.49 20.21 -2.94
N GLY A 25 13.40 20.82 -2.49
CA GLY A 25 13.01 22.17 -2.84
C GLY A 25 12.37 22.32 -4.21
N LEU A 26 11.84 21.23 -4.81
CA LEU A 26 11.07 21.33 -6.05
C LEU A 26 9.63 21.74 -5.73
N LYS A 27 9.09 22.67 -6.51
CA LYS A 27 7.67 23.03 -6.45
C LYS A 27 6.84 21.86 -7.00
N THR A 28 6.29 21.06 -6.10
CA THR A 28 5.68 19.75 -6.39
C THR A 28 4.17 19.80 -6.15
N ALA A 29 3.37 19.26 -7.08
CA ALA A 29 1.95 18.98 -6.86
C ALA A 29 1.65 17.49 -6.99
N VAL A 30 0.73 16.99 -6.16
CA VAL A 30 0.16 15.64 -6.28
C VAL A 30 -1.32 15.74 -6.60
N ILE A 31 -1.75 15.09 -7.68
CA ILE A 31 -3.16 15.02 -8.09
C ILE A 31 -3.69 13.63 -7.75
N ASP A 32 -4.78 13.56 -6.98
CA ASP A 32 -5.50 12.29 -6.76
C ASP A 32 -7.01 12.50 -6.81
N ARG A 33 -7.70 11.56 -7.45
CA ARG A 33 -9.16 11.59 -7.57
C ARG A 33 -9.89 11.36 -6.25
N ASN A 34 -9.24 10.72 -5.29
CA ASN A 34 -9.79 10.49 -3.96
C ASN A 34 -9.53 11.69 -3.05
N HIS A 35 -10.42 11.87 -2.07
CA HIS A 35 -10.27 12.92 -1.07
C HIS A 35 -9.26 12.59 0.04
N SER A 36 -8.72 11.37 0.03
CA SER A 36 -7.67 10.93 0.93
C SER A 36 -6.58 10.23 0.14
N PRO A 37 -5.31 10.56 0.36
CA PRO A 37 -4.20 9.89 -0.30
C PRO A 37 -3.99 8.48 0.25
N GLY A 38 -3.17 7.69 -0.44
CA GLY A 38 -2.77 6.35 -0.01
C GLY A 38 -3.11 5.24 -1.02
N GLY A 39 -4.08 5.46 -1.90
CA GLY A 39 -4.50 4.45 -2.87
C GLY A 39 -4.98 3.18 -2.16
N SER A 40 -4.36 2.01 -2.46
CA SER A 40 -4.69 0.74 -1.80
C SER A 40 -4.21 0.65 -0.33
N CYS A 41 -3.46 1.64 0.17
CA CYS A 41 -3.01 1.75 1.56
C CYS A 41 -3.75 2.90 2.29
N GLY A 42 -4.99 3.14 1.93
CA GLY A 42 -5.85 4.15 2.55
C GLY A 42 -6.70 3.59 3.68
N VAL A 43 -7.54 4.44 4.27
CA VAL A 43 -8.50 4.08 5.32
C VAL A 43 -9.88 4.61 5.02
N PHE A 44 -10.89 4.01 5.64
CA PHE A 44 -12.22 4.56 5.78
C PHE A 44 -12.79 4.22 7.16
N LYS A 45 -13.88 4.89 7.55
CA LYS A 45 -14.52 4.63 8.83
C LYS A 45 -15.99 4.26 8.67
N ARG A 46 -16.46 3.38 9.57
CA ARG A 46 -17.87 3.09 9.79
C ARG A 46 -18.18 3.23 11.28
N GLY A 47 -18.99 4.21 11.59
CA GLY A 47 -19.13 4.59 12.99
C GLY A 47 -17.79 5.08 13.56
N ASP A 48 -17.42 4.57 14.71
CA ASP A 48 -16.15 4.86 15.38
C ASP A 48 -15.05 3.83 15.05
N VAL A 49 -15.34 2.89 14.15
CA VAL A 49 -14.43 1.83 13.72
C VAL A 49 -13.63 2.29 12.50
N THR A 50 -12.35 2.04 12.52
CA THR A 50 -11.42 2.32 11.43
C THR A 50 -11.07 1.04 10.69
N PHE A 51 -11.20 1.06 9.36
CA PHE A 51 -10.83 -0.03 8.45
C PHE A 51 -9.76 0.42 7.46
N ASP A 52 -8.77 -0.43 7.24
CA ASP A 52 -7.81 -0.29 6.16
C ASP A 52 -8.44 -0.75 4.84
N THR A 53 -8.21 -0.02 3.75
CA THR A 53 -8.87 -0.32 2.45
C THR A 53 -8.34 -1.59 1.78
N GLY A 54 -7.09 -1.97 2.04
CA GLY A 54 -6.47 -3.14 1.44
C GLY A 54 -5.15 -3.53 2.09
N ALA A 55 -4.05 -2.89 1.71
CA ALA A 55 -2.73 -3.25 2.21
C ALA A 55 -2.55 -2.92 3.70
N ALA A 56 -2.58 -3.92 4.55
CA ALA A 56 -2.48 -3.79 6.00
C ALA A 56 -1.36 -4.64 6.63
N MET A 57 -0.78 -5.58 5.87
CA MET A 57 0.44 -6.28 6.21
C MET A 57 1.60 -5.57 5.50
N LEU A 58 2.38 -4.78 6.24
CA LEU A 58 3.42 -3.94 5.67
C LEU A 58 4.80 -4.53 5.93
N TYR A 59 5.60 -4.58 4.89
CA TYR A 59 7.02 -4.91 4.94
C TYR A 59 7.87 -3.65 4.73
N GLY A 60 9.19 -3.78 4.87
CA GLY A 60 10.10 -2.70 4.53
C GLY A 60 10.34 -1.66 5.63
N PHE A 61 9.98 -1.97 6.90
CA PHE A 61 10.26 -1.15 8.08
C PHE A 61 11.30 -1.79 9.02
N GLY A 62 11.80 -2.99 8.71
CA GLY A 62 12.76 -3.73 9.50
C GLY A 62 14.15 -3.07 9.53
N GLU A 63 15.08 -3.69 10.28
CA GLU A 63 16.49 -3.26 10.36
C GLU A 63 17.39 -4.03 9.40
N GLN A 64 16.99 -5.24 9.08
CA GLN A 64 17.70 -6.13 8.16
C GLN A 64 16.80 -6.43 6.96
N GLY A 65 17.39 -6.71 5.81
CA GLY A 65 16.68 -7.02 4.58
C GLY A 65 16.39 -5.78 3.73
N PHE A 66 15.37 -5.87 2.86
CA PHE A 66 14.99 -4.83 1.91
C PHE A 66 13.99 -3.85 2.55
N ASN A 67 14.47 -2.82 3.22
CA ASN A 67 13.69 -1.91 4.05
C ASN A 67 13.51 -0.52 3.43
N ALA A 68 12.80 -0.47 2.30
CA ALA A 68 12.59 0.75 1.52
C ALA A 68 11.82 1.83 2.28
N HIS A 69 10.77 1.46 3.03
CA HIS A 69 10.02 2.42 3.83
C HIS A 69 10.88 3.04 4.92
N ARG A 70 11.63 2.23 5.69
CA ARG A 70 12.56 2.75 6.70
C ARG A 70 13.54 3.73 6.09
N TYR A 71 14.11 3.38 4.93
CA TYR A 71 15.04 4.26 4.23
C TYR A 71 14.40 5.60 3.86
N VAL A 72 13.20 5.58 3.28
CA VAL A 72 12.48 6.80 2.87
C VAL A 72 12.12 7.67 4.08
N PHE A 73 11.58 7.09 5.16
CA PHE A 73 11.26 7.85 6.38
C PHE A 73 12.50 8.45 7.03
N ASN A 74 13.63 7.73 7.02
CA ASN A 74 14.92 8.25 7.47
C ASN A 74 15.44 9.39 6.57
N ALA A 75 15.28 9.27 5.24
CA ALA A 75 15.67 10.30 4.30
C ALA A 75 14.78 11.56 4.39
N LEU A 76 13.51 11.38 4.73
CA LEU A 76 12.57 12.48 4.99
C LEU A 76 12.73 13.10 6.38
N GLU A 77 13.37 12.40 7.32
CA GLU A 77 13.45 12.76 8.74
C GLU A 77 12.04 12.85 9.39
N GLU A 78 11.12 12.06 8.86
CA GLU A 78 9.72 12.03 9.34
C GLU A 78 9.51 10.84 10.28
N PRO A 79 9.11 11.08 11.55
CA PRO A 79 8.87 10.00 12.51
C PRO A 79 7.58 9.25 12.17
N ILE A 80 7.65 7.92 12.28
CA ILE A 80 6.48 7.05 12.17
C ILE A 80 6.54 5.96 13.25
N ASP A 81 5.39 5.72 13.90
CA ASP A 81 5.22 4.67 14.89
C ASP A 81 4.69 3.41 14.24
N MET A 82 5.40 2.30 14.49
CA MET A 82 5.08 1.01 13.88
C MET A 82 4.92 -0.07 14.94
N ILE A 83 3.86 -0.83 14.86
CA ILE A 83 3.67 -2.07 15.60
C ILE A 83 4.37 -3.17 14.81
N ARG A 84 5.24 -3.95 15.46
CA ARG A 84 5.86 -5.13 14.86
C ARG A 84 5.09 -6.37 15.28
N HIS A 85 4.68 -7.20 14.32
CA HIS A 85 4.09 -8.50 14.59
C HIS A 85 5.17 -9.52 15.01
N ASP A 86 4.83 -10.44 15.95
CA ASP A 86 5.78 -11.46 16.45
C ASP A 86 6.07 -12.54 15.40
N MET A 87 5.10 -12.80 14.54
CA MET A 87 5.24 -13.60 13.32
C MET A 87 4.59 -12.85 12.16
N LEU A 88 4.93 -13.20 10.93
CA LEU A 88 4.34 -12.56 9.77
C LEU A 88 2.84 -12.84 9.69
N TYR A 89 2.49 -14.11 9.74
CA TYR A 89 1.13 -14.63 9.70
C TYR A 89 1.12 -16.11 10.08
N ARG A 90 -0.07 -16.67 10.29
CA ARG A 90 -0.27 -18.12 10.39
C ARG A 90 -0.95 -18.62 9.13
N VAL A 91 -0.43 -19.68 8.53
CA VAL A 91 -1.08 -20.38 7.42
C VAL A 91 -1.87 -21.57 7.96
N ASN A 92 -3.18 -21.56 7.78
CA ASN A 92 -4.07 -22.67 8.05
C ASN A 92 -4.27 -23.43 6.73
N PHE A 93 -3.57 -24.53 6.56
CA PHE A 93 -3.46 -25.30 5.33
C PHE A 93 -3.99 -26.72 5.55
N GLY A 94 -5.26 -26.94 5.22
CA GLY A 94 -5.95 -28.16 5.59
C GLY A 94 -6.00 -28.34 7.10
N ASP A 95 -5.45 -29.46 7.60
CA ASP A 95 -5.28 -29.76 9.02
C ASP A 95 -4.02 -29.15 9.65
N LYS A 96 -3.11 -28.65 8.82
CA LYS A 96 -1.83 -28.07 9.23
C LYS A 96 -1.97 -26.60 9.64
N ARG A 97 -1.30 -26.22 10.72
CA ARG A 97 -1.16 -24.84 11.17
C ARG A 97 0.30 -24.43 11.15
N ILE A 98 0.70 -23.67 10.15
CA ILE A 98 2.09 -23.33 9.86
C ILE A 98 2.35 -21.89 10.31
N PRO A 99 3.07 -21.67 11.43
CA PRO A 99 3.46 -20.35 11.88
C PRO A 99 4.59 -19.81 11.01
N PHE A 100 4.38 -18.65 10.40
CA PHE A 100 5.39 -18.03 9.53
C PHE A 100 6.29 -17.10 10.36
N TRP A 101 7.31 -17.69 10.99
CA TRP A 101 8.22 -16.99 11.89
C TRP A 101 9.16 -16.02 11.15
N LEU A 102 9.64 -15.01 11.85
CA LEU A 102 10.69 -14.09 11.37
C LEU A 102 12.05 -14.82 11.24
N ASP A 103 12.32 -15.77 12.12
CA ASP A 103 13.51 -16.60 12.09
C ASP A 103 13.37 -17.72 11.06
N VAL A 104 14.20 -17.67 10.01
CA VAL A 104 14.12 -18.63 8.89
C VAL A 104 14.45 -20.07 9.31
N PRO A 105 15.50 -20.37 10.11
CA PRO A 105 15.73 -21.70 10.65
C PRO A 105 14.53 -22.25 11.40
N ARG A 106 13.97 -21.51 12.34
CA ARG A 106 12.78 -21.90 13.09
C ARG A 106 11.58 -22.18 12.18
N PHE A 107 11.38 -21.33 11.17
CA PHE A 107 10.31 -21.57 10.19
C PHE A 107 10.55 -22.86 9.38
N ALA A 108 11.80 -23.13 8.97
CA ALA A 108 12.15 -24.35 8.25
C ALA A 108 11.90 -25.61 9.11
N ASP A 109 12.18 -25.56 10.42
CA ASP A 109 11.88 -26.64 11.37
C ASP A 109 10.37 -26.92 11.47
N GLU A 110 9.55 -25.87 11.60
CA GLU A 110 8.09 -25.97 11.66
C GLU A 110 7.51 -26.55 10.35
N LEU A 111 8.00 -26.05 9.22
CA LEU A 111 7.57 -26.54 7.90
C LEU A 111 7.98 -28.00 7.69
N ALA A 112 9.20 -28.39 8.10
CA ALA A 112 9.68 -29.76 8.03
C ALA A 112 8.83 -30.71 8.89
N GLY A 113 8.37 -30.24 10.06
CA GLY A 113 7.40 -30.97 10.89
C GLY A 113 6.07 -31.22 10.19
N CYS A 114 5.61 -30.28 9.34
CA CYS A 114 4.40 -30.45 8.54
C CYS A 114 4.58 -31.34 7.29
N PHE A 115 5.81 -31.46 6.78
CA PHE A 115 6.18 -32.24 5.59
C PHE A 115 7.41 -33.13 5.86
N PRO A 116 7.29 -34.18 6.71
CA PRO A 116 8.44 -34.98 7.15
C PRO A 116 9.24 -35.62 6.01
N ASP A 117 8.56 -36.03 4.95
CA ASP A 117 9.20 -36.66 3.77
C ASP A 117 10.10 -35.71 2.98
N GLU A 118 9.94 -34.37 3.19
CA GLU A 118 10.72 -33.33 2.53
C GLU A 118 11.61 -32.54 3.51
N ALA A 119 11.76 -32.98 4.75
CA ALA A 119 12.45 -32.23 5.82
C ALA A 119 13.85 -31.77 5.40
N ASP A 120 14.71 -32.67 4.92
CA ASP A 120 16.06 -32.34 4.45
C ASP A 120 16.05 -31.37 3.27
N SER A 121 15.08 -31.49 2.38
CA SER A 121 14.89 -30.63 1.22
C SER A 121 14.47 -29.22 1.64
N ILE A 122 13.60 -29.09 2.64
CA ILE A 122 13.16 -27.82 3.22
C ILE A 122 14.35 -27.07 3.82
N HIS A 123 15.11 -27.73 4.69
CA HIS A 123 16.30 -27.11 5.30
C HIS A 123 17.34 -26.68 4.27
N ARG A 124 17.58 -27.53 3.26
CA ARG A 124 18.50 -27.20 2.15
C ARG A 124 17.99 -26.00 1.35
N PHE A 125 16.70 -25.97 1.02
CA PHE A 125 16.09 -24.87 0.26
C PHE A 125 16.23 -23.55 0.98
N TYR A 126 15.78 -23.46 2.24
CA TYR A 126 15.82 -22.20 3.01
C TYR A 126 17.25 -21.75 3.31
N ARG A 127 18.18 -22.65 3.57
CA ARG A 127 19.60 -22.33 3.70
C ARG A 127 20.17 -21.71 2.41
N ASP A 128 19.92 -22.35 1.28
CA ASP A 128 20.44 -21.92 -0.02
C ASP A 128 19.85 -20.57 -0.47
N MET A 129 18.55 -20.39 -0.27
CA MET A 129 17.86 -19.15 -0.59
C MET A 129 18.29 -18.01 0.35
N SER A 130 18.44 -18.27 1.65
CA SER A 130 18.92 -17.29 2.63
C SER A 130 20.33 -16.80 2.31
N LEU A 131 21.22 -17.70 1.92
CA LEU A 131 22.60 -17.32 1.53
C LEU A 131 22.59 -16.42 0.28
N MET A 132 21.81 -16.81 -0.73
CA MET A 132 21.66 -16.00 -1.95
C MET A 132 21.03 -14.63 -1.64
N TYR A 133 19.97 -14.58 -0.87
CA TYR A 133 19.29 -13.35 -0.45
C TYR A 133 20.25 -12.42 0.32
N LYS A 134 21.01 -12.95 1.27
CA LYS A 134 22.02 -12.21 2.02
C LYS A 134 23.01 -11.51 1.07
N HIS A 135 23.59 -12.25 0.12
CA HIS A 135 24.58 -11.72 -0.81
C HIS A 135 23.99 -10.71 -1.80
N VAL A 136 22.76 -10.93 -2.28
CA VAL A 136 22.16 -10.10 -3.33
C VAL A 136 21.46 -8.87 -2.77
N MET A 137 20.77 -9.00 -1.62
CA MET A 137 19.89 -7.96 -1.10
C MET A 137 20.40 -7.28 0.17
N VAL A 138 21.05 -8.03 1.09
CA VAL A 138 21.38 -7.50 2.44
C VAL A 138 22.75 -6.81 2.47
N GLU A 139 23.80 -7.43 1.93
CA GLU A 139 25.17 -6.91 2.07
C GLU A 139 25.46 -5.67 1.23
N SER A 140 24.62 -5.38 0.25
CA SER A 140 24.74 -4.18 -0.59
C SER A 140 23.36 -3.57 -0.79
N PRO A 141 22.73 -3.00 0.27
CA PRO A 141 21.40 -2.43 0.15
C PRO A 141 21.35 -1.39 -0.96
N ASN A 142 20.48 -1.62 -1.93
CA ASN A 142 20.24 -0.71 -3.04
C ASN A 142 18.74 -0.52 -3.20
N TYR A 143 18.25 0.66 -2.89
CA TYR A 143 16.84 1.03 -3.03
C TYR A 143 16.58 1.70 -4.39
N THR A 144 17.18 1.15 -5.45
CA THR A 144 17.02 1.60 -6.83
C THR A 144 16.41 0.47 -7.66
N THR A 145 15.48 0.80 -8.53
CA THR A 145 14.88 -0.19 -9.43
C THR A 145 15.92 -0.75 -10.42
N PRO A 146 15.74 -1.99 -10.90
CA PRO A 146 16.70 -2.62 -11.83
C PRO A 146 16.98 -1.80 -13.08
N ASP A 147 16.00 -1.08 -13.63
CA ASP A 147 16.12 -0.24 -14.83
C ASP A 147 16.87 1.09 -14.59
N GLU A 148 17.00 1.54 -13.34
CA GLU A 148 17.76 2.73 -12.94
C GLU A 148 19.09 2.36 -12.24
N THR A 149 19.37 1.07 -12.03
CA THR A 149 20.63 0.61 -11.43
C THR A 149 21.80 0.80 -12.39
N GLY A 150 22.78 1.59 -11.99
CA GLY A 150 23.98 1.86 -12.81
C GLY A 150 24.88 0.62 -12.94
N LEU A 151 25.64 0.56 -14.05
CA LEU A 151 26.56 -0.54 -14.32
C LEU A 151 27.63 -0.72 -13.24
N ARG A 152 28.23 0.36 -12.72
CA ARG A 152 29.29 0.29 -11.71
C ARG A 152 28.85 -0.40 -10.42
N PRO A 153 27.71 -0.02 -9.78
CA PRO A 153 27.17 -0.76 -8.64
C PRO A 153 26.87 -2.21 -8.96
N ALA A 154 26.25 -2.49 -10.11
CA ALA A 154 25.91 -3.85 -10.53
C ALA A 154 27.15 -4.75 -10.66
N VAL A 155 28.20 -4.28 -11.36
CA VAL A 155 29.47 -5.00 -11.52
C VAL A 155 30.18 -5.21 -10.18
N ARG A 156 30.25 -4.17 -9.33
CA ARG A 156 30.87 -4.28 -8.00
C ARG A 156 30.18 -5.36 -7.15
N ASN A 157 28.85 -5.38 -7.12
CA ASN A 157 28.07 -6.34 -6.35
C ASN A 157 28.23 -7.75 -6.91
N PHE A 158 28.22 -7.90 -8.23
CA PHE A 158 28.51 -9.17 -8.90
C PHE A 158 29.90 -9.73 -8.54
N LEU A 159 30.95 -8.89 -8.61
CA LEU A 159 32.32 -9.33 -8.31
C LEU A 159 32.52 -9.72 -6.84
N ARG A 160 31.68 -9.19 -5.93
CA ARG A 160 31.73 -9.55 -4.51
C ARG A 160 31.23 -10.98 -4.24
N HIS A 161 30.16 -11.40 -4.94
CA HIS A 161 29.54 -12.72 -4.78
C HIS A 161 29.12 -13.34 -6.12
N PRO A 162 30.08 -13.66 -7.02
CA PRO A 162 29.77 -14.03 -8.39
C PRO A 162 28.88 -15.28 -8.50
N ILE A 163 29.10 -16.30 -7.64
CA ILE A 163 28.31 -17.54 -7.66
C ILE A 163 26.83 -17.26 -7.30
N SER A 164 26.58 -16.47 -6.26
CA SER A 164 25.20 -16.12 -5.86
C SER A 164 24.49 -15.29 -6.92
N TYR A 165 25.18 -14.33 -7.53
CA TYR A 165 24.61 -13.52 -8.61
C TYR A 165 24.37 -14.33 -9.88
N LEU A 166 25.28 -15.21 -10.31
CA LEU A 166 25.06 -16.12 -11.44
C LEU A 166 23.86 -17.03 -11.21
N ARG A 167 23.75 -17.59 -10.01
CA ARG A 167 22.61 -18.40 -9.61
C ARG A 167 21.30 -17.59 -9.65
N PHE A 168 21.29 -16.39 -9.06
CA PHE A 168 20.15 -15.48 -9.07
C PHE A 168 19.72 -15.10 -10.49
N LEU A 169 20.65 -14.68 -11.33
CA LEU A 169 20.38 -14.32 -12.72
C LEU A 169 19.91 -15.53 -13.55
N SER A 170 20.34 -16.76 -13.20
CA SER A 170 19.85 -17.97 -13.86
C SER A 170 18.35 -18.21 -13.69
N TYR A 171 17.70 -17.52 -12.74
CA TYR A 171 16.27 -17.60 -12.47
C TYR A 171 15.41 -16.65 -13.30
N LEU A 172 16.03 -15.71 -14.04
CA LEU A 172 15.34 -14.60 -14.72
C LEU A 172 14.19 -15.05 -15.64
N ASN A 173 14.40 -16.12 -16.40
CA ASN A 173 13.37 -16.63 -17.35
C ASN A 173 12.85 -18.03 -16.95
N LYS A 174 12.84 -18.35 -15.65
CA LYS A 174 12.32 -19.63 -15.12
C LYS A 174 11.14 -19.38 -14.22
N SER A 175 10.24 -20.36 -14.13
CA SER A 175 9.13 -20.31 -13.16
C SER A 175 9.62 -20.67 -11.75
N ALA A 176 8.89 -20.21 -10.75
CA ALA A 176 9.09 -20.61 -9.36
C ALA A 176 8.97 -22.14 -9.22
N GLU A 177 8.03 -22.76 -9.92
CA GLU A 177 7.91 -24.22 -9.98
C GLU A 177 9.21 -24.89 -10.41
N SER A 178 9.87 -24.38 -11.46
CA SER A 178 11.15 -24.96 -11.93
C SER A 178 12.29 -24.80 -10.92
N LEU A 179 12.23 -23.79 -10.04
CA LEU A 179 13.12 -23.64 -8.91
C LEU A 179 12.79 -24.67 -7.81
N LEU A 180 11.53 -24.78 -7.42
CA LEU A 180 11.06 -25.67 -6.36
C LEU A 180 11.29 -27.16 -6.70
N ARG A 181 11.09 -27.58 -7.96
CA ARG A 181 11.35 -28.95 -8.44
C ARG A 181 12.81 -29.41 -8.31
N ARG A 182 13.75 -28.51 -8.02
CA ARG A 182 15.14 -28.88 -7.71
C ARG A 182 15.32 -29.39 -6.28
N TYR A 183 14.36 -29.10 -5.43
CA TYR A 183 14.38 -29.44 -3.99
C TYR A 183 13.27 -30.43 -3.63
N PHE A 184 12.07 -30.24 -4.13
CA PHE A 184 10.85 -30.90 -3.67
C PHE A 184 10.24 -31.82 -4.72
N LYS A 185 9.56 -32.86 -4.21
CA LYS A 185 8.83 -33.84 -5.02
C LYS A 185 7.35 -33.93 -4.60
N ASN A 186 7.03 -33.65 -3.34
CA ASN A 186 5.69 -33.77 -2.78
C ASN A 186 4.78 -32.69 -3.40
N PRO A 187 3.66 -33.07 -4.07
CA PRO A 187 2.73 -32.10 -4.70
C PRO A 187 2.11 -31.10 -3.71
N GLU A 188 1.84 -31.52 -2.46
CA GLU A 188 1.23 -30.66 -1.45
C GLU A 188 2.12 -29.46 -1.10
N ILE A 189 3.44 -29.64 -1.13
CA ILE A 189 4.38 -28.54 -0.88
C ILE A 189 4.34 -27.50 -2.00
N PHE A 190 4.07 -27.90 -3.24
CA PHE A 190 3.87 -26.94 -4.35
C PHE A 190 2.61 -26.11 -4.14
N SER A 191 1.52 -26.73 -3.67
CA SER A 191 0.28 -26.01 -3.33
C SER A 191 0.49 -25.02 -2.18
N PHE A 192 1.31 -25.38 -1.18
CA PHE A 192 1.73 -24.43 -0.14
C PHE A 192 2.48 -23.23 -0.73
N PHE A 193 3.44 -23.45 -1.64
CA PHE A 193 4.16 -22.37 -2.31
C PHE A 193 3.28 -21.60 -3.31
N ASP A 194 2.27 -22.22 -3.92
CA ASP A 194 1.24 -21.52 -4.71
C ASP A 194 0.53 -20.45 -3.86
N LYS A 195 0.20 -20.80 -2.61
CA LYS A 195 -0.38 -19.83 -1.68
C LYS A 195 0.54 -18.65 -1.45
N LEU A 196 1.83 -18.87 -1.25
CA LEU A 196 2.77 -17.77 -1.04
C LEU A 196 2.92 -16.90 -2.29
N THR A 197 3.07 -17.50 -3.47
CA THR A 197 3.18 -16.73 -4.72
C THR A 197 1.89 -16.03 -5.10
N SER A 198 0.72 -16.59 -4.79
CA SER A 198 -0.57 -15.93 -4.99
C SER A 198 -0.72 -14.67 -4.14
N THR A 199 -0.19 -14.71 -2.92
CA THR A 199 -0.23 -13.56 -1.99
C THR A 199 0.66 -12.42 -2.46
N TYR A 200 1.81 -12.71 -3.07
CA TYR A 200 2.81 -11.68 -3.42
C TYR A 200 2.85 -11.32 -4.91
N CYS A 201 2.68 -12.31 -5.79
CA CYS A 201 2.72 -12.12 -7.25
C CYS A 201 1.33 -12.16 -7.90
N TYR A 202 0.31 -12.62 -7.17
CA TYR A 202 -1.01 -12.95 -7.71
C TYR A 202 -0.91 -13.98 -8.85
N ALA A 203 -0.04 -14.96 -8.68
CA ALA A 203 0.31 -15.97 -9.66
C ALA A 203 0.58 -17.32 -8.96
N THR A 204 0.35 -18.43 -9.65
CA THR A 204 0.78 -19.75 -9.20
C THR A 204 2.30 -19.89 -9.32
N VAL A 205 2.91 -20.90 -8.70
CA VAL A 205 4.36 -21.16 -8.86
C VAL A 205 4.75 -21.45 -10.32
N ALA A 206 3.83 -21.98 -11.13
CA ALA A 206 4.05 -22.21 -12.56
C ALA A 206 4.16 -20.90 -13.34
N GLU A 207 3.42 -19.89 -12.96
CA GLU A 207 3.37 -18.58 -13.61
C GLU A 207 4.40 -17.60 -13.03
N ALA A 208 4.63 -17.65 -11.72
CA ALA A 208 5.49 -16.70 -11.01
C ALA A 208 6.96 -16.81 -11.46
N PRO A 209 7.67 -15.70 -11.72
CA PRO A 209 9.08 -15.73 -12.06
C PRO A 209 9.93 -16.19 -10.87
N ALA A 210 10.81 -17.17 -11.09
CA ALA A 210 11.69 -17.71 -10.05
C ALA A 210 12.59 -16.65 -9.41
N ILE A 211 13.03 -15.64 -10.17
CA ILE A 211 13.88 -14.56 -9.65
C ILE A 211 13.16 -13.71 -8.59
N LEU A 212 11.85 -13.51 -8.72
CA LEU A 212 11.04 -12.79 -7.73
C LEU A 212 10.71 -13.70 -6.55
N ALA A 213 10.28 -14.93 -6.82
CA ALA A 213 9.94 -15.92 -5.80
C ALA A 213 11.12 -16.20 -4.85
N ALA A 214 12.33 -16.38 -5.40
CA ALA A 214 13.54 -16.64 -4.62
C ALA A 214 13.89 -15.52 -3.62
N VAL A 215 13.58 -14.26 -3.97
CA VAL A 215 13.73 -13.13 -3.03
C VAL A 215 12.62 -13.14 -2.00
N MET A 216 11.35 -13.27 -2.43
CA MET A 216 10.19 -13.11 -1.56
C MET A 216 10.06 -14.21 -0.51
N PHE A 217 10.47 -15.44 -0.83
CA PHE A 217 10.44 -16.55 0.13
C PHE A 217 11.37 -16.33 1.34
N ILE A 218 12.28 -15.37 1.27
CA ILE A 218 13.22 -15.03 2.36
C ILE A 218 12.98 -13.61 2.89
N ASP A 219 12.76 -12.62 2.01
CA ASP A 219 12.67 -11.20 2.38
C ASP A 219 11.63 -10.95 3.47
N ASN A 220 10.48 -11.59 3.37
CA ASN A 220 9.39 -11.41 4.32
C ASN A 220 9.79 -11.87 5.73
N HIS A 221 10.54 -12.96 5.87
CA HIS A 221 11.06 -13.40 7.15
C HIS A 221 12.06 -12.37 7.72
N VAL A 222 13.09 -12.05 6.94
CA VAL A 222 14.19 -11.17 7.37
C VAL A 222 13.72 -9.74 7.63
N GLY A 223 12.87 -9.19 6.76
CA GLY A 223 12.34 -7.84 6.87
C GLY A 223 11.31 -7.66 7.98
N GLY A 224 10.55 -8.70 8.29
CA GLY A 224 9.45 -8.67 9.26
C GLY A 224 8.18 -8.00 8.75
N SER A 225 7.09 -8.17 9.50
CA SER A 225 5.77 -7.60 9.22
C SER A 225 5.42 -6.52 10.24
N PHE A 226 4.85 -5.43 9.76
CA PHE A 226 4.56 -4.22 10.55
C PHE A 226 3.18 -3.67 10.23
N TYR A 227 2.68 -2.88 11.16
CA TYR A 227 1.46 -2.11 11.01
C TYR A 227 1.65 -0.69 11.57
N PRO A 228 1.23 0.39 10.87
CA PRO A 228 1.31 1.74 11.40
C PRO A 228 0.38 1.87 12.62
N ALA A 229 0.93 2.29 13.74
CA ALA A 229 0.16 2.47 14.96
C ALA A 229 -0.94 3.52 14.76
N GLY A 230 -2.19 3.15 15.02
CA GLY A 230 -3.37 3.99 14.81
C GLY A 230 -4.08 3.81 13.46
N SER A 231 -3.60 3.01 12.58
CA SER A 231 -4.10 2.60 11.24
C SER A 231 -3.19 3.00 10.08
N THR A 232 -3.45 2.45 8.89
CA THR A 232 -2.75 2.87 7.66
C THR A 232 -2.95 4.34 7.29
N LEU A 233 -3.83 5.09 7.95
CA LEU A 233 -3.93 6.54 7.81
C LEU A 233 -2.58 7.24 8.00
N PHE A 234 -1.78 6.75 8.96
CA PHE A 234 -0.52 7.40 9.32
C PHE A 234 0.55 7.28 8.25
N LEU A 235 0.59 6.20 7.47
CA LEU A 235 1.63 6.01 6.46
C LEU A 235 1.52 7.03 5.30
N PRO A 236 0.43 7.10 4.51
CA PRO A 236 0.27 8.13 3.49
C PRO A 236 0.13 9.54 4.08
N GLY A 237 -0.46 9.67 5.27
CA GLY A 237 -0.62 10.97 5.93
C GLY A 237 0.71 11.61 6.33
N LYS A 238 1.70 10.81 6.73
CA LYS A 238 3.06 11.29 7.02
C LYS A 238 3.82 11.70 5.75
N LEU A 239 3.63 10.97 4.65
CA LEU A 239 4.20 11.37 3.35
C LEU A 239 3.56 12.67 2.83
N GLU A 240 2.24 12.82 2.95
CA GLU A 240 1.53 14.07 2.67
C GLU A 240 2.05 15.23 3.53
N LYS A 241 2.25 14.99 4.83
CA LYS A 241 2.84 15.98 5.75
C LYS A 241 4.21 16.43 5.24
N ALA A 242 5.09 15.51 4.87
CA ALA A 242 6.40 15.86 4.32
C ALA A 242 6.30 16.66 3.01
N ILE A 243 5.33 16.40 2.13
CA ILE A 243 5.09 17.18 0.93
C ILE A 243 4.70 18.63 1.29
N GLU A 244 3.70 18.78 2.17
CA GLU A 244 3.13 20.09 2.49
C GLU A 244 4.05 20.95 3.36
N GLU A 245 4.80 20.36 4.28
CA GLU A 245 5.83 21.07 5.09
C GLU A 245 6.99 21.62 4.24
N HIS A 246 7.25 20.98 3.09
CA HIS A 246 8.26 21.47 2.13
C HIS A 246 7.65 22.27 0.97
N GLY A 247 6.43 22.82 1.14
CA GLY A 247 5.81 23.74 0.21
C GLY A 247 5.11 23.10 -0.99
N GLY A 248 4.95 21.77 -1.01
CA GLY A 248 4.19 21.09 -2.05
C GLY A 248 2.67 21.22 -1.88
N ASP A 249 1.93 20.86 -2.93
CA ASP A 249 0.48 20.93 -3.00
C ASP A 249 -0.16 19.57 -3.15
N MET A 250 -1.27 19.33 -2.41
CA MET A 250 -2.12 18.15 -2.55
C MET A 250 -3.46 18.53 -3.18
N ILE A 251 -3.66 18.19 -4.44
CA ILE A 251 -4.87 18.43 -5.23
C ILE A 251 -5.72 17.16 -5.20
N LEU A 252 -6.51 17.02 -4.15
CA LEU A 252 -7.32 15.84 -3.87
C LEU A 252 -8.77 16.02 -4.32
N GLY A 253 -9.43 14.92 -4.68
CA GLY A 253 -10.80 14.91 -5.21
C GLY A 253 -10.89 15.42 -6.65
N ARG A 254 -9.77 15.41 -7.38
CA ARG A 254 -9.67 15.78 -8.80
C ARG A 254 -8.98 14.69 -9.58
N GLU A 255 -9.57 14.30 -10.71
CA GLU A 255 -9.03 13.27 -11.57
C GLU A 255 -8.22 13.90 -12.72
N ALA A 256 -7.03 13.37 -12.99
CA ALA A 256 -6.31 13.69 -14.21
C ALA A 256 -7.06 13.13 -15.42
N ALA A 257 -7.53 14.00 -16.31
CA ALA A 257 -8.30 13.65 -17.50
C ALA A 257 -7.40 13.42 -18.72
N ALA A 258 -6.32 14.20 -18.86
CA ALA A 258 -5.37 14.09 -19.97
C ALA A 258 -3.99 14.65 -19.59
N VAL A 259 -2.95 14.09 -20.17
CA VAL A 259 -1.62 14.72 -20.24
C VAL A 259 -1.62 15.73 -21.38
N LEU A 260 -1.18 16.94 -21.09
CA LEU A 260 -1.03 18.01 -22.08
C LEU A 260 0.33 17.88 -22.77
N PHE A 261 0.37 18.26 -24.04
CA PHE A 261 1.58 18.21 -24.87
C PHE A 261 1.81 19.57 -25.55
N GLU A 262 3.07 20.00 -25.56
CA GLU A 262 3.59 21.13 -26.32
C GLU A 262 4.85 20.65 -27.07
N ASP A 263 4.92 20.91 -28.36
CA ASP A 263 6.04 20.47 -29.23
C ASP A 263 6.38 18.97 -29.08
N GLY A 264 5.36 18.12 -28.89
CA GLY A 264 5.52 16.68 -28.74
C GLY A 264 6.04 16.21 -27.39
N LYS A 265 6.19 17.13 -26.39
CA LYS A 265 6.61 16.82 -25.03
C LYS A 265 5.48 17.05 -24.03
N PRO A 266 5.35 16.20 -22.98
CA PRO A 266 4.45 16.47 -21.87
C PRO A 266 4.71 17.85 -21.26
N SER A 267 3.67 18.66 -21.07
CA SER A 267 3.75 20.04 -20.57
C SER A 267 2.84 20.32 -19.38
N GLY A 268 2.03 19.34 -18.98
CA GLY A 268 1.09 19.51 -17.87
C GLY A 268 -0.02 18.47 -17.86
N VAL A 269 -1.06 18.75 -17.09
CA VAL A 269 -2.20 17.87 -16.87
C VAL A 269 -3.49 18.68 -16.95
N ARG A 270 -4.50 18.15 -17.67
CA ARG A 270 -5.88 18.63 -17.59
C ARG A 270 -6.65 17.80 -16.57
N LEU A 271 -7.37 18.48 -15.69
CA LEU A 271 -8.22 17.87 -14.68
C LEU A 271 -9.63 17.60 -15.23
N ASP A 272 -10.41 16.83 -14.48
CA ASP A 272 -11.80 16.47 -14.80
C ASP A 272 -12.77 17.66 -14.82
N ASP A 273 -12.44 18.76 -14.13
CA ASP A 273 -13.18 20.04 -14.15
C ASP A 273 -12.77 20.98 -15.29
N GLY A 274 -11.84 20.57 -16.15
CA GLY A 274 -11.32 21.34 -17.28
C GLY A 274 -10.12 22.24 -16.94
N ASN A 275 -9.77 22.41 -15.68
CA ASN A 275 -8.59 23.19 -15.29
C ASN A 275 -7.30 22.53 -15.81
N GLU A 276 -6.35 23.34 -16.23
CA GLU A 276 -5.04 22.91 -16.70
C GLU A 276 -3.94 23.37 -15.74
N LEU A 277 -3.07 22.44 -15.39
CA LEU A 277 -1.89 22.69 -14.58
C LEU A 277 -0.64 22.43 -15.42
N ARG A 278 0.31 23.35 -15.42
CA ARG A 278 1.53 23.28 -16.22
C ARG A 278 2.73 22.90 -15.36
N ALA A 279 3.55 21.98 -15.86
CA ALA A 279 4.78 21.56 -15.20
C ALA A 279 5.87 21.20 -16.20
N GLU A 280 7.13 21.38 -15.77
CA GLU A 280 8.29 20.98 -16.57
C GLU A 280 8.43 19.47 -16.65
N ASN A 281 8.05 18.75 -15.59
CA ASN A 281 8.18 17.31 -15.49
C ASN A 281 6.90 16.69 -14.91
N LEU A 282 6.63 15.46 -15.32
CA LEU A 282 5.51 14.66 -14.81
C LEU A 282 6.02 13.35 -14.23
N ILE A 283 5.38 12.88 -13.15
CA ILE A 283 5.53 11.51 -12.64
C ILE A 283 4.15 10.85 -12.63
N TYR A 284 4.04 9.70 -13.22
CA TYR A 284 2.80 8.93 -13.26
C TYR A 284 2.88 7.71 -12.34
N SER A 285 1.91 7.58 -11.43
CA SER A 285 1.83 6.53 -10.41
C SER A 285 0.58 5.64 -10.56
N GLY A 286 -0.04 5.61 -11.71
CA GLY A 286 -1.23 4.80 -11.99
C GLY A 286 -0.93 3.57 -12.84
N THR A 287 -1.99 2.97 -13.40
CA THR A 287 -1.85 1.76 -14.23
C THR A 287 -1.39 2.07 -15.65
N VAL A 288 -0.63 1.14 -16.23
CA VAL A 288 -0.17 1.23 -17.63
C VAL A 288 -1.33 1.37 -18.62
N TRP A 289 -2.48 0.77 -18.32
CA TRP A 289 -3.70 0.86 -19.15
C TRP A 289 -4.26 2.28 -19.17
N ASN A 290 -4.31 2.95 -18.03
CA ASN A 290 -4.80 4.32 -17.94
C ASN A 290 -3.82 5.31 -18.57
N LEU A 291 -2.50 5.10 -18.41
CA LEU A 291 -1.50 5.96 -19.04
C LEU A 291 -1.70 6.00 -20.57
N TYR A 292 -1.62 4.83 -21.22
CA TYR A 292 -1.67 4.76 -22.70
C TYR A 292 -3.07 4.59 -23.27
N GLY A 293 -4.06 4.21 -22.47
CA GLY A 293 -5.44 4.05 -22.93
C GLY A 293 -6.33 5.27 -22.71
N LYS A 294 -5.96 6.13 -21.73
CA LYS A 294 -6.79 7.28 -21.35
C LYS A 294 -6.05 8.61 -21.37
N LEU A 295 -4.89 8.72 -20.68
CA LEU A 295 -4.26 10.00 -20.39
C LEU A 295 -3.43 10.53 -21.54
N VAL A 296 -2.71 9.67 -22.25
CA VAL A 296 -1.85 10.06 -23.36
C VAL A 296 -2.60 9.92 -24.68
N ASP A 297 -2.68 11.00 -25.44
CA ASP A 297 -3.20 10.95 -26.82
C ASP A 297 -2.29 10.05 -27.67
N PRO A 298 -2.85 9.05 -28.38
CA PRO A 298 -2.09 8.12 -29.23
C PRO A 298 -1.15 8.77 -30.23
N ARG A 299 -1.44 10.01 -30.67
CA ARG A 299 -0.61 10.77 -31.62
C ARG A 299 0.78 11.07 -31.06
N PHE A 300 0.93 11.18 -29.74
CA PHE A 300 2.19 11.49 -29.08
C PHE A 300 2.94 10.26 -28.58
N SER A 301 2.29 9.08 -28.50
CA SER A 301 2.94 7.85 -28.06
C SER A 301 3.61 7.10 -29.21
N ARG A 302 4.65 6.32 -28.88
CA ARG A 302 5.29 5.42 -29.86
C ARG A 302 4.27 4.43 -30.45
N LYS A 303 4.38 4.17 -31.75
CA LYS A 303 3.55 3.18 -32.44
C LYS A 303 3.58 1.83 -31.72
N GLY A 304 2.41 1.25 -31.49
CA GLY A 304 2.24 -0.04 -30.80
C GLY A 304 2.25 0.03 -29.27
N ARG A 305 2.57 1.17 -28.66
CA ARG A 305 2.64 1.30 -27.19
C ARG A 305 1.27 1.09 -26.53
N ARG A 306 0.20 1.66 -27.08
CA ARG A 306 -1.16 1.44 -26.61
C ARG A 306 -1.59 -0.03 -26.73
N ALA A 307 -1.26 -0.69 -27.84
CA ALA A 307 -1.55 -2.11 -28.03
C ALA A 307 -0.75 -2.99 -27.06
N TRP A 308 0.51 -2.64 -26.78
CA TRP A 308 1.31 -3.31 -25.76
C TRP A 308 0.70 -3.17 -24.37
N ALA A 309 0.29 -1.96 -23.98
CA ALA A 309 -0.38 -1.71 -22.72
C ALA A 309 -1.69 -2.52 -22.59
N GLY A 310 -2.50 -2.55 -23.65
CA GLY A 310 -3.75 -3.31 -23.69
C GLY A 310 -3.58 -4.84 -23.57
N ARG A 311 -2.39 -5.37 -23.91
CA ARG A 311 -2.08 -6.81 -23.76
C ARG A 311 -1.56 -7.19 -22.38
N GLN A 312 -1.28 -6.21 -21.49
CA GLN A 312 -0.83 -6.54 -20.14
C GLN A 312 -1.95 -7.26 -19.37
N VAL A 313 -1.64 -8.44 -18.87
CA VAL A 313 -2.57 -9.28 -18.10
C VAL A 313 -2.70 -8.69 -16.68
N PRO A 314 -3.90 -8.33 -16.22
CA PRO A 314 -4.09 -7.86 -14.85
C PRO A 314 -3.95 -8.99 -13.83
N THR A 315 -3.70 -8.64 -12.58
CA THR A 315 -3.93 -9.56 -11.46
C THR A 315 -5.41 -9.91 -11.37
N TYR A 316 -5.74 -11.06 -10.78
CA TYR A 316 -7.14 -11.39 -10.53
C TYR A 316 -7.79 -10.37 -9.58
N PRO A 317 -9.10 -10.13 -9.71
CA PRO A 317 -9.84 -9.30 -8.76
C PRO A 317 -10.06 -10.01 -7.43
N SER A 318 -10.35 -9.24 -6.39
CA SER A 318 -10.70 -9.75 -5.06
C SER A 318 -11.99 -9.14 -4.55
N VAL A 319 -12.57 -9.81 -3.57
CA VAL A 319 -13.60 -9.28 -2.69
C VAL A 319 -13.01 -9.06 -1.31
N VAL A 320 -13.50 -8.04 -0.61
CA VAL A 320 -13.02 -7.70 0.74
C VAL A 320 -14.23 -7.54 1.66
N LEU A 321 -14.32 -8.40 2.66
CA LEU A 321 -15.31 -8.30 3.73
C LEU A 321 -14.71 -7.51 4.89
N TYR A 322 -15.29 -6.38 5.20
CA TYR A 322 -15.02 -5.61 6.40
C TYR A 322 -16.06 -5.95 7.45
N SER A 323 -15.62 -6.35 8.64
CA SER A 323 -16.54 -6.76 9.70
C SER A 323 -16.08 -6.31 11.08
N VAL A 324 -17.05 -6.15 11.98
CA VAL A 324 -16.85 -5.96 13.42
C VAL A 324 -17.54 -7.11 14.12
N VAL A 325 -16.84 -7.75 15.02
CA VAL A 325 -17.36 -8.86 15.80
C VAL A 325 -17.17 -8.64 17.29
N ASP A 326 -18.00 -9.29 18.09
CA ASP A 326 -17.77 -9.40 19.53
C ASP A 326 -16.36 -9.96 19.81
N ARG A 327 -15.66 -9.36 20.77
CA ARG A 327 -14.29 -9.73 21.09
C ARG A 327 -14.14 -11.21 21.40
N GLY A 328 -15.10 -11.81 22.10
CA GLY A 328 -15.07 -13.23 22.50
C GLY A 328 -15.14 -14.22 21.33
N VAL A 329 -15.49 -13.75 20.11
CA VAL A 329 -15.50 -14.58 18.89
C VAL A 329 -14.09 -14.94 18.44
N ILE A 330 -13.12 -14.10 18.70
CA ILE A 330 -11.72 -14.31 18.30
C ILE A 330 -10.96 -14.99 19.44
N PRO A 331 -10.58 -16.28 19.31
CA PRO A 331 -9.92 -17.00 20.37
C PRO A 331 -8.58 -16.36 20.75
N GLU A 332 -8.20 -16.49 22.01
CA GLU A 332 -6.87 -16.12 22.49
C GLU A 332 -5.77 -16.87 21.73
N GLY A 333 -4.65 -16.21 21.46
CA GLY A 333 -3.54 -16.76 20.66
C GLY A 333 -3.78 -16.73 19.14
N THR A 334 -4.92 -16.18 18.68
CA THR A 334 -5.11 -15.85 17.25
C THR A 334 -4.08 -14.79 16.83
N GLN A 335 -3.52 -14.94 15.64
CA GLN A 335 -2.57 -13.97 15.12
C GLN A 335 -3.28 -12.79 14.43
N PRO A 336 -2.66 -11.60 14.39
CA PRO A 336 -3.21 -10.46 13.67
C PRO A 336 -3.48 -10.73 12.18
N ILE A 337 -2.78 -11.72 11.61
CA ILE A 337 -2.95 -12.12 10.21
C ILE A 337 -3.02 -13.64 10.13
N GLU A 338 -4.16 -14.14 9.62
CA GLU A 338 -4.43 -15.55 9.41
C GLU A 338 -4.71 -15.82 7.93
N MET A 339 -3.92 -16.66 7.29
CA MET A 339 -4.18 -17.15 5.94
C MET A 339 -4.95 -18.44 6.03
N LEU A 340 -6.15 -18.47 5.47
CA LEU A 340 -7.08 -19.59 5.50
C LEU A 340 -7.12 -20.22 4.12
N ILE A 341 -6.73 -21.49 4.01
CA ILE A 341 -6.72 -22.26 2.76
C ILE A 341 -7.71 -23.38 2.92
N GLY A 342 -8.86 -23.25 2.26
CA GLY A 342 -9.92 -24.25 2.34
C GLY A 342 -9.65 -25.47 1.47
N ASN A 343 -8.91 -25.31 0.37
CA ASN A 343 -8.52 -26.39 -0.54
C ASN A 343 -6.99 -26.45 -0.67
N PRO A 344 -6.33 -27.42 0.02
CA PRO A 344 -4.88 -27.58 -0.08
C PRO A 344 -4.38 -28.07 -1.44
N GLU A 345 -5.26 -28.59 -2.31
CA GLU A 345 -4.86 -29.15 -3.60
C GLU A 345 -4.86 -28.13 -4.74
N ALA A 346 -5.58 -27.02 -4.58
CA ALA A 346 -5.71 -26.02 -5.62
C ALA A 346 -5.89 -24.61 -5.05
N LEU A 347 -5.33 -23.63 -5.75
CA LEU A 347 -5.60 -22.23 -5.50
C LEU A 347 -7.00 -21.89 -6.04
N ASP A 348 -7.96 -21.71 -5.15
CA ASP A 348 -9.34 -21.42 -5.49
C ASP A 348 -9.94 -20.28 -4.62
N GLU A 349 -11.23 -20.02 -4.76
CA GLU A 349 -11.93 -18.99 -4.00
C GLU A 349 -12.08 -19.31 -2.50
N SER A 350 -11.70 -20.52 -2.03
CA SER A 350 -11.68 -20.86 -0.60
C SER A 350 -10.46 -20.28 0.15
N GLU A 351 -9.51 -19.71 -0.59
CA GLU A 351 -8.37 -18.99 -0.05
C GLU A 351 -8.82 -17.61 0.48
N VAL A 352 -8.62 -17.36 1.77
CA VAL A 352 -8.96 -16.08 2.41
C VAL A 352 -7.84 -15.65 3.34
N THR A 353 -7.40 -14.40 3.24
CA THR A 353 -6.52 -13.81 4.25
C THR A 353 -7.35 -12.93 5.18
N ALA A 354 -7.36 -13.26 6.47
CA ALA A 354 -8.06 -12.51 7.51
C ALA A 354 -7.07 -11.65 8.30
N TYR A 355 -7.35 -10.37 8.39
CA TYR A 355 -6.61 -9.38 9.16
C TYR A 355 -7.43 -9.02 10.41
N ILE A 356 -6.91 -9.29 11.59
CA ILE A 356 -7.49 -8.98 12.90
C ILE A 356 -6.54 -8.02 13.64
N LEU A 357 -6.22 -6.91 13.02
CA LEU A 357 -5.19 -5.97 13.47
C LEU A 357 -5.51 -5.33 14.83
N SER A 358 -6.79 -5.29 15.21
CA SER A 358 -7.24 -4.87 16.53
C SER A 358 -6.77 -5.77 17.69
N ILE A 359 -6.13 -6.91 17.41
CA ILE A 359 -5.39 -7.68 18.43
C ILE A 359 -4.21 -6.87 18.96
N ASP A 360 -3.42 -6.30 18.07
CA ASP A 360 -2.21 -5.53 18.38
C ASP A 360 -2.48 -4.02 18.49
N ASP A 361 -3.53 -3.49 17.84
CA ASP A 361 -3.90 -2.06 17.84
C ASP A 361 -5.34 -1.84 18.36
N ARG A 362 -5.47 -1.44 19.62
CA ARG A 362 -6.74 -1.18 20.29
C ARG A 362 -7.41 0.14 19.88
N THR A 363 -6.77 0.93 19.03
CA THR A 363 -7.32 2.20 18.57
C THR A 363 -8.37 2.04 17.47
N LEU A 364 -8.42 0.86 16.82
CA LEU A 364 -9.22 0.61 15.62
C LEU A 364 -10.72 0.46 15.88
N CYS A 365 -11.12 -0.07 17.04
CA CYS A 365 -12.51 -0.29 17.45
C CYS A 365 -12.67 -0.13 18.95
N ALA A 366 -13.86 -0.45 19.48
CA ALA A 366 -14.12 -0.47 20.92
C ALA A 366 -13.43 -1.67 21.60
N ASP A 367 -13.28 -1.59 22.95
CA ASP A 367 -12.54 -2.60 23.71
C ASP A 367 -13.21 -3.97 23.73
N ASP A 368 -14.52 -4.03 23.56
CA ASP A 368 -15.35 -5.25 23.50
C ASP A 368 -15.52 -5.80 22.08
N GLU A 369 -14.77 -5.24 21.12
CA GLU A 369 -14.85 -5.57 19.69
C GLU A 369 -13.51 -6.01 19.11
N HIS A 370 -13.59 -6.69 17.95
CA HIS A 370 -12.49 -6.83 16.99
C HIS A 370 -12.94 -6.43 15.59
N THR A 371 -12.03 -5.79 14.85
CA THR A 371 -12.16 -5.65 13.39
C THR A 371 -11.63 -6.90 12.73
N VAL A 372 -12.36 -7.42 11.75
CA VAL A 372 -11.88 -8.51 10.88
C VAL A 372 -12.06 -8.08 9.42
N THR A 373 -10.96 -7.92 8.72
CA THR A 373 -10.95 -7.66 7.28
C THR A 373 -10.51 -8.93 6.56
N ALA A 374 -11.41 -9.53 5.78
CA ALA A 374 -11.13 -10.76 5.05
C ALA A 374 -11.04 -10.49 3.55
N ILE A 375 -9.90 -10.83 2.94
CA ILE A 375 -9.63 -10.66 1.51
C ILE A 375 -9.56 -12.03 0.86
N GLY A 376 -10.37 -12.26 -0.17
CA GLY A 376 -10.36 -13.49 -0.96
C GLY A 376 -10.38 -13.20 -2.46
N PRO A 377 -9.78 -14.07 -3.29
CA PRO A 377 -9.87 -13.95 -4.74
C PRO A 377 -11.31 -14.17 -5.20
N THR A 378 -11.64 -13.64 -6.37
CA THR A 378 -12.87 -13.96 -7.08
C THR A 378 -12.57 -14.14 -8.57
N PHE A 379 -12.93 -15.30 -9.11
CA PHE A 379 -12.67 -15.65 -10.52
C PHE A 379 -13.91 -15.51 -11.40
N ARG A 380 -15.05 -15.18 -10.77
CA ARG A 380 -16.32 -14.96 -11.51
C ARG A 380 -16.36 -13.62 -12.23
N GLN A 381 -17.16 -13.58 -13.28
CA GLN A 381 -17.47 -12.32 -13.96
C GLN A 381 -18.47 -11.50 -13.11
N TRP A 382 -18.09 -10.28 -12.75
CA TRP A 382 -18.94 -9.39 -11.96
C TRP A 382 -19.88 -8.57 -12.84
N PRO A 383 -21.19 -8.60 -12.56
CA PRO A 383 -22.16 -7.78 -13.30
C PRO A 383 -21.92 -6.28 -13.06
N ALA A 384 -22.52 -5.45 -13.92
CA ALA A 384 -22.52 -4.00 -13.71
C ALA A 384 -23.30 -3.64 -12.43
N ARG A 385 -22.91 -2.57 -11.75
CA ARG A 385 -23.58 -2.12 -10.51
C ARG A 385 -25.06 -1.80 -10.70
N SER A 386 -25.45 -1.39 -11.90
CA SER A 386 -26.85 -1.12 -12.29
C SER A 386 -27.66 -2.38 -12.60
N SER A 387 -27.01 -3.54 -12.70
CA SER A 387 -27.69 -4.81 -12.97
C SER A 387 -28.44 -5.31 -11.73
N GLY A 388 -29.64 -5.85 -11.90
CA GLY A 388 -30.40 -6.53 -10.85
C GLY A 388 -29.73 -7.81 -10.30
N GLU A 389 -28.74 -8.35 -11.02
CA GLU A 389 -27.94 -9.49 -10.56
C GLU A 389 -26.83 -9.10 -9.58
N TYR A 390 -26.38 -7.84 -9.62
CA TYR A 390 -25.26 -7.38 -8.78
C TYR A 390 -25.50 -7.60 -7.28
N PRO A 391 -26.65 -7.26 -6.69
CA PRO A 391 -26.92 -7.50 -5.27
C PRO A 391 -26.90 -9.00 -4.92
N LYS A 392 -27.39 -9.87 -5.81
CA LYS A 392 -27.41 -11.33 -5.60
C LYS A 392 -25.98 -11.90 -5.57
N VAL A 393 -25.15 -11.54 -6.56
CA VAL A 393 -23.76 -11.97 -6.62
C VAL A 393 -22.99 -11.44 -5.41
N LYS A 394 -23.22 -10.18 -5.03
CA LYS A 394 -22.60 -9.57 -3.84
C LYS A 394 -22.95 -10.36 -2.56
N ALA A 395 -24.23 -10.70 -2.36
CA ALA A 395 -24.67 -11.45 -1.19
C ALA A 395 -24.08 -12.87 -1.14
N GLN A 396 -23.95 -13.55 -2.29
CA GLN A 396 -23.32 -14.86 -2.37
C GLN A 396 -21.84 -14.83 -1.96
N GLU A 397 -21.09 -13.82 -2.40
CA GLU A 397 -19.67 -13.66 -2.04
C GLU A 397 -19.48 -13.28 -0.57
N GLU A 398 -20.37 -12.45 -0.05
CA GLU A 398 -20.40 -12.09 1.36
C GLU A 398 -20.62 -13.31 2.24
N GLU A 399 -21.62 -14.13 1.89
CA GLU A 399 -21.92 -15.39 2.58
C GLU A 399 -20.76 -16.39 2.48
N ARG A 400 -20.08 -16.47 1.34
CA ARG A 400 -18.89 -17.32 1.16
C ARG A 400 -17.79 -16.95 2.17
N LEU A 401 -17.44 -15.66 2.25
CA LEU A 401 -16.40 -15.19 3.17
C LEU A 401 -16.80 -15.39 4.64
N ILE A 402 -18.05 -15.10 5.00
CA ILE A 402 -18.57 -15.34 6.34
C ILE A 402 -18.48 -16.82 6.69
N SER A 403 -18.80 -17.71 5.74
CA SER A 403 -18.73 -19.17 5.97
C SER A 403 -17.30 -19.68 6.17
N VAL A 404 -16.31 -19.10 5.49
CA VAL A 404 -14.89 -19.40 5.71
C VAL A 404 -14.44 -18.92 7.10
N LEU A 405 -14.86 -17.71 7.50
CA LEU A 405 -14.54 -17.17 8.81
C LEU A 405 -15.23 -17.92 9.95
N GLU A 406 -16.48 -18.36 9.77
CA GLU A 406 -17.21 -19.18 10.75
C GLU A 406 -16.50 -20.52 11.02
N LYS A 407 -15.93 -21.17 9.98
CA LYS A 407 -15.12 -22.40 10.15
C LYS A 407 -13.87 -22.16 11.00
N ARG A 408 -13.24 -21.01 10.83
CA ARG A 408 -12.02 -20.65 11.59
C ARG A 408 -12.33 -20.11 12.98
N PHE A 409 -13.38 -19.34 13.11
CA PHE A 409 -13.85 -18.65 14.32
C PHE A 409 -15.29 -19.04 14.61
N PRO A 410 -15.56 -20.15 15.28
CA PRO A 410 -16.92 -20.59 15.61
C PRO A 410 -17.68 -19.50 16.38
N GLY A 411 -18.91 -19.22 15.94
CA GLY A 411 -19.71 -18.10 16.47
C GLY A 411 -19.49 -16.77 15.77
N PHE A 412 -18.66 -16.72 14.71
CA PHE A 412 -18.40 -15.48 13.96
C PHE A 412 -19.69 -14.83 13.47
N ARG A 413 -20.61 -15.63 12.91
CA ARG A 413 -21.91 -15.18 12.40
C ARG A 413 -22.80 -14.59 13.50
N GLN A 414 -22.82 -15.20 14.67
CA GLN A 414 -23.63 -14.75 15.81
C GLN A 414 -23.07 -13.47 16.44
N GLY A 415 -21.75 -13.34 16.45
CA GLY A 415 -21.05 -12.17 17.01
C GLY A 415 -20.87 -11.00 16.05
N LEU A 416 -21.40 -11.09 14.81
CA LEU A 416 -21.33 -9.99 13.84
C LEU A 416 -22.15 -8.79 14.30
N ARG A 417 -21.48 -7.65 14.53
CA ARG A 417 -22.11 -6.35 14.82
C ARG A 417 -22.26 -5.49 13.57
N PHE A 418 -21.33 -5.64 12.64
CA PHE A 418 -21.30 -4.90 11.36
C PHE A 418 -20.58 -5.73 10.31
N HIS A 419 -21.04 -5.64 9.06
CA HIS A 419 -20.30 -6.12 7.89
C HIS A 419 -20.63 -5.32 6.62
N GLU A 420 -19.66 -5.21 5.73
CA GLU A 420 -19.79 -4.59 4.41
C GLU A 420 -18.82 -5.24 3.43
N LEU A 421 -19.29 -5.64 2.25
CA LEU A 421 -18.45 -6.23 1.21
C LEU A 421 -18.04 -5.18 0.16
N ALA A 422 -16.75 -4.99 -0.02
CA ALA A 422 -16.20 -4.38 -1.24
C ALA A 422 -16.03 -5.43 -2.33
N THR A 423 -16.39 -5.06 -3.55
CA THR A 423 -16.38 -5.91 -4.73
C THR A 423 -15.33 -5.41 -5.73
N PRO A 424 -14.99 -6.15 -6.80
CA PRO A 424 -14.16 -5.64 -7.87
C PRO A 424 -14.64 -4.29 -8.43
N ARG A 425 -15.95 -4.07 -8.51
CA ARG A 425 -16.52 -2.77 -8.93
C ARG A 425 -16.26 -1.64 -7.93
N THR A 426 -16.12 -1.98 -6.65
CA THR A 426 -15.73 -1.02 -5.59
C THR A 426 -14.26 -0.66 -5.74
N ILE A 427 -13.39 -1.66 -5.92
CA ILE A 427 -11.95 -1.47 -6.11
C ILE A 427 -11.68 -0.63 -7.36
N GLU A 428 -12.30 -0.98 -8.51
CA GLU A 428 -12.16 -0.23 -9.75
C GLU A 428 -12.59 1.24 -9.59
N ARG A 429 -13.70 1.50 -8.89
CA ARG A 429 -14.20 2.85 -8.63
C ARG A 429 -13.18 3.73 -7.92
N TYR A 430 -12.48 3.21 -6.91
CA TYR A 430 -11.57 4.02 -6.09
C TYR A 430 -10.13 4.04 -6.61
N THR A 431 -9.71 3.02 -7.35
CA THR A 431 -8.31 2.85 -7.76
C THR A 431 -8.07 3.00 -9.26
N LEU A 432 -9.12 2.99 -10.07
CA LEU A 432 -9.05 2.92 -11.55
C LEU A 432 -8.27 1.70 -12.06
N LYS A 433 -8.16 0.64 -11.27
CA LYS A 433 -7.56 -0.62 -11.70
C LYS A 433 -8.56 -1.41 -12.53
N ASN A 434 -8.18 -1.72 -13.75
CA ASN A 434 -9.05 -2.35 -14.74
C ASN A 434 -9.69 -3.64 -14.23
N GLY A 435 -11.04 -3.70 -14.26
CA GLY A 435 -11.80 -4.84 -13.79
C GLY A 435 -11.75 -5.11 -12.29
N GLY A 436 -11.26 -4.15 -11.50
CA GLY A 436 -11.09 -4.31 -10.05
C GLY A 436 -9.92 -5.22 -9.67
N ALA A 437 -8.89 -5.28 -10.52
CA ALA A 437 -7.65 -5.97 -10.21
C ALA A 437 -7.11 -5.53 -8.83
N VAL A 438 -6.61 -6.45 -8.03
CA VAL A 438 -6.05 -6.14 -6.70
C VAL A 438 -4.81 -5.26 -6.82
N ALA A 439 -3.94 -5.60 -7.79
CA ALA A 439 -2.74 -4.86 -8.13
C ALA A 439 -2.76 -4.50 -9.62
N GLY A 440 -1.69 -3.96 -10.15
CA GLY A 440 -1.55 -3.67 -11.58
C GLY A 440 -1.38 -4.92 -12.45
N PRO A 441 -0.54 -4.86 -13.46
CA PRO A 441 -0.21 -6.02 -14.29
C PRO A 441 0.38 -7.17 -13.47
N LYS A 442 -0.08 -8.39 -13.71
CA LYS A 442 0.35 -9.61 -13.03
C LYS A 442 1.86 -9.82 -13.16
N GLN A 443 2.53 -10.19 -12.08
CA GLN A 443 3.95 -10.57 -12.09
C GLN A 443 4.08 -12.01 -12.56
N MET A 444 4.13 -12.23 -13.86
CA MET A 444 4.21 -13.55 -14.47
C MET A 444 5.32 -13.64 -15.52
N LEU A 445 5.72 -14.85 -15.86
CA LEU A 445 6.69 -15.08 -16.95
C LEU A 445 6.21 -14.38 -18.23
N GLY A 446 7.12 -13.69 -18.90
CA GLY A 446 6.80 -12.86 -20.08
C GLY A 446 6.30 -11.46 -19.76
N GLN A 447 5.92 -11.17 -18.50
CA GLN A 447 5.40 -9.87 -18.04
C GLN A 447 6.04 -9.42 -16.72
N HIS A 448 7.33 -9.65 -16.53
CA HIS A 448 8.08 -9.30 -15.33
C HIS A 448 9.33 -8.50 -15.65
N MET A 449 9.89 -7.84 -14.65
CA MET A 449 11.14 -7.07 -14.75
C MET A 449 11.10 -6.08 -15.94
N PHE A 450 12.09 -6.09 -16.79
CA PHE A 450 12.28 -5.20 -17.94
C PHE A 450 11.20 -5.32 -19.04
N ARG A 451 10.26 -6.25 -18.93
CA ARG A 451 9.10 -6.37 -19.85
C ARG A 451 7.89 -5.54 -19.41
N ARG A 452 8.01 -4.87 -18.28
CA ARG A 452 6.98 -3.99 -17.70
C ARG A 452 7.23 -2.53 -18.09
N LEU A 453 6.42 -1.62 -17.57
CA LEU A 453 6.64 -0.18 -17.70
C LEU A 453 7.94 0.20 -16.97
N HIS A 454 8.78 0.99 -17.58
CA HIS A 454 10.03 1.46 -17.00
C HIS A 454 9.83 2.75 -16.23
N THR A 455 10.76 3.08 -15.34
CA THR A 455 10.83 4.37 -14.65
C THR A 455 10.90 5.53 -15.64
N ARG A 456 11.67 5.37 -16.72
CA ARG A 456 11.74 6.35 -17.83
C ARG A 456 10.84 5.92 -18.96
N THR A 457 10.12 6.88 -19.54
CA THR A 457 9.25 6.65 -20.70
C THR A 457 9.94 7.04 -22.01
N GLU A 458 9.19 7.08 -23.10
CA GLU A 458 9.65 7.61 -24.37
C GLU A 458 9.89 9.12 -24.37
N TRP A 459 9.38 9.84 -23.37
CA TRP A 459 9.61 11.28 -23.15
C TRP A 459 10.63 11.48 -22.02
N ASP A 460 11.51 12.43 -22.19
CA ASP A 460 12.57 12.72 -21.23
C ASP A 460 12.09 13.38 -19.92
N ASN A 461 10.84 13.86 -19.91
CA ASN A 461 10.23 14.58 -18.80
C ASN A 461 8.94 13.94 -18.26
N LEU A 462 8.60 12.71 -18.66
CA LEU A 462 7.56 11.88 -18.05
C LEU A 462 8.20 10.63 -17.47
N PHE A 463 8.08 10.47 -16.17
CA PHE A 463 8.56 9.31 -15.42
C PHE A 463 7.38 8.49 -14.90
N CYS A 464 7.62 7.22 -14.59
CA CYS A 464 6.62 6.32 -14.04
C CYS A 464 7.12 5.65 -12.76
N CYS A 465 6.20 5.39 -11.83
CA CYS A 465 6.41 4.58 -10.65
C CYS A 465 5.14 3.81 -10.31
N GLY A 466 5.21 2.89 -9.35
CA GLY A 466 4.05 2.13 -8.89
C GLY A 466 3.91 0.77 -9.57
N GLU A 467 2.87 0.06 -9.16
CA GLU A 467 2.66 -1.36 -9.44
C GLU A 467 2.71 -1.81 -10.91
N SER A 468 2.67 -0.87 -11.86
CA SER A 468 2.82 -1.17 -13.30
C SER A 468 4.28 -1.18 -13.76
N THR A 469 5.21 -0.73 -12.93
CA THR A 469 6.62 -0.60 -13.32
C THR A 469 7.44 -1.86 -13.00
N VAL A 470 8.73 -1.80 -13.14
CA VAL A 470 9.67 -2.94 -13.24
C VAL A 470 9.62 -3.89 -12.04
N MET A 471 9.48 -3.36 -10.82
CA MET A 471 9.42 -4.18 -9.61
C MET A 471 8.01 -4.71 -9.30
N GLY A 472 6.99 -4.03 -9.79
CA GLY A 472 5.59 -4.44 -9.66
C GLY A 472 4.98 -4.14 -8.30
N THR A 473 4.08 -5.01 -7.83
CA THR A 473 3.29 -4.76 -6.63
C THR A 473 4.03 -5.08 -5.33
N GLY A 474 3.53 -4.50 -4.24
CA GLY A 474 4.04 -4.64 -2.88
C GLY A 474 4.44 -3.29 -2.29
N THR A 475 4.17 -3.06 -1.00
CA THR A 475 4.41 -1.73 -0.42
C THR A 475 5.88 -1.31 -0.45
N PRO A 476 6.88 -2.16 -0.13
CA PRO A 476 8.28 -1.78 -0.24
C PRO A 476 8.75 -1.60 -1.69
N THR A 477 8.20 -2.38 -2.62
CA THR A 477 8.56 -2.28 -4.04
C THR A 477 8.06 -0.97 -4.64
N VAL A 478 6.78 -0.61 -4.46
CA VAL A 478 6.25 0.66 -4.97
C VAL A 478 6.90 1.89 -4.32
N THR A 479 7.35 1.77 -3.07
CA THR A 479 8.14 2.83 -2.41
C THR A 479 9.51 2.99 -3.07
N THR A 480 10.18 1.88 -3.42
CA THR A 480 11.44 1.92 -4.18
C THR A 480 11.25 2.51 -5.57
N GLU A 481 10.15 2.21 -6.23
CA GLU A 481 9.82 2.78 -7.54
C GLU A 481 9.58 4.29 -7.47
N GLY A 482 8.89 4.77 -6.41
CA GLY A 482 8.74 6.20 -6.14
C GLY A 482 10.07 6.90 -5.90
N LEU A 483 10.95 6.28 -5.10
CA LEU A 483 12.31 6.78 -4.87
C LEU A 483 13.14 6.80 -6.17
N SER A 484 13.05 5.76 -7.00
CA SER A 484 13.78 5.68 -8.27
C SER A 484 13.29 6.75 -9.24
N ALA A 485 11.99 7.00 -9.34
CA ALA A 485 11.44 8.07 -10.16
C ALA A 485 11.90 9.46 -9.67
N ALA A 486 11.90 9.69 -8.36
CA ALA A 486 12.45 10.92 -7.79
C ALA A 486 13.93 11.09 -8.12
N ASN A 487 14.74 10.05 -7.93
CA ASN A 487 16.17 10.08 -8.25
C ASN A 487 16.44 10.26 -9.75
N ALA A 488 15.65 9.62 -10.62
CA ALA A 488 15.77 9.78 -12.08
C ALA A 488 15.52 11.23 -12.50
N LEU A 489 14.52 11.89 -11.89
CA LEU A 489 14.23 13.31 -12.14
C LEU A 489 15.33 14.21 -11.56
N LEU A 490 15.74 14.01 -10.29
CA LEU A 490 16.81 14.77 -9.67
C LEU A 490 18.11 14.69 -10.47
N LYS A 491 18.48 13.50 -10.96
CA LYS A 491 19.63 13.30 -11.83
C LYS A 491 19.52 14.07 -13.14
N LYS A 492 18.34 14.06 -13.78
CA LYS A 492 18.06 14.87 -14.97
C LYS A 492 18.26 16.37 -14.71
N MET A 493 17.83 16.85 -13.54
CA MET A 493 17.95 18.26 -13.14
C MET A 493 19.33 18.64 -12.57
N GLY A 494 20.28 17.72 -12.53
CA GLY A 494 21.61 17.96 -11.94
C GLY A 494 21.60 18.19 -10.43
N LYS A 495 20.54 17.72 -9.74
CA LYS A 495 20.37 17.86 -8.28
C LYS A 495 20.88 16.60 -7.56
N GLU A 496 21.20 16.75 -6.27
CA GLU A 496 21.64 15.63 -5.42
C GLU A 496 20.56 14.56 -5.28
N THR A 497 20.90 13.33 -5.60
CA THR A 497 20.03 12.16 -5.47
C THR A 497 20.06 11.57 -4.06
N TYR A 498 19.03 10.81 -3.71
CA TYR A 498 18.98 10.05 -2.47
C TYR A 498 19.76 8.74 -2.63
N VAL A 499 20.81 8.58 -1.83
CA VAL A 499 21.66 7.38 -1.82
C VAL A 499 21.71 6.85 -0.39
N TYR A 500 21.50 5.54 -0.25
CA TYR A 500 21.60 4.89 1.06
C TYR A 500 23.02 5.04 1.62
N ARG A 501 23.08 5.45 2.89
CA ARG A 501 24.31 5.53 3.68
C ARG A 501 24.11 4.79 4.99
N ALA A 502 25.06 3.95 5.37
CA ALA A 502 25.05 3.32 6.67
C ALA A 502 25.10 4.37 7.79
N GLY A 503 24.43 4.13 8.91
CA GLY A 503 24.40 5.04 10.05
C GLY A 503 23.44 6.22 9.93
N MET A 504 22.52 6.22 8.97
CA MET A 504 21.43 7.20 8.97
C MET A 504 20.63 7.12 10.28
N LYS A 505 20.24 8.29 10.82
CA LYS A 505 19.35 8.36 11.98
C LYS A 505 18.04 7.63 11.69
N ASN A 506 17.63 6.79 12.64
CA ASN A 506 16.38 6.04 12.52
C ASN A 506 15.19 6.89 13.00
N TRP A 507 14.20 7.04 12.13
CA TRP A 507 12.94 7.75 12.38
C TRP A 507 11.73 6.81 12.48
N VAL A 508 11.93 5.50 12.26
CA VAL A 508 10.92 4.48 12.50
C VAL A 508 11.00 4.03 13.96
N ARG A 509 9.95 4.28 14.72
CA ARG A 509 9.85 3.90 16.12
C ARG A 509 8.98 2.65 16.25
N LEU A 510 9.49 1.64 16.93
CA LEU A 510 8.69 0.48 17.29
C LEU A 510 7.97 0.78 18.60
N VAL A 511 6.65 0.59 18.62
CA VAL A 511 5.81 0.81 19.78
C VAL A 511 5.40 -0.51 20.43
N GLU A 512 5.17 -0.49 21.73
CA GLU A 512 4.68 -1.65 22.46
C GLU A 512 3.24 -1.97 22.11
N LYS A 513 2.90 -3.24 22.18
CA LYS A 513 1.56 -3.76 21.93
C LYS A 513 0.96 -4.46 23.16
N PRO A 514 -0.37 -4.45 23.31
CA PRO A 514 -1.32 -3.82 22.40
C PRO A 514 -1.20 -2.29 22.43
N TYR A 515 -1.18 -1.68 21.25
CA TYR A 515 -1.15 -0.24 21.10
C TYR A 515 -2.49 0.37 21.51
N THR A 516 -2.45 1.46 22.30
CA THR A 516 -3.65 2.06 22.89
C THR A 516 -3.80 3.53 22.51
N ARG A 517 -5.01 4.07 22.73
CA ARG A 517 -5.30 5.48 22.45
C ARG A 517 -4.47 6.48 23.26
N ASP A 518 -3.98 6.08 24.42
CA ASP A 518 -3.12 6.93 25.26
C ASP A 518 -1.72 7.08 24.65
N GLN A 519 -1.18 6.00 24.08
CA GLN A 519 0.12 6.00 23.40
C GLN A 519 0.11 6.80 22.09
N LEU A 520 -1.05 6.89 21.40
CA LEU A 520 -1.19 7.57 20.11
C LEU A 520 -0.74 9.05 20.12
N TYR A 521 -0.67 9.67 21.28
CA TYR A 521 -0.40 11.11 21.43
C TYR A 521 0.85 11.43 22.25
N ASP A 522 1.64 10.42 22.60
CA ASP A 522 2.68 10.52 23.62
C ASP A 522 3.81 11.53 23.30
N THR A 523 4.04 11.84 22.03
CA THR A 523 5.13 12.73 21.58
C THR A 523 4.70 14.16 21.28
N SER A 524 3.43 14.51 21.44
CA SER A 524 2.87 15.81 21.11
C SER A 524 2.66 16.66 22.36
N SER A 525 2.64 18.00 22.23
CA SER A 525 2.21 18.88 23.31
C SER A 525 0.76 18.59 23.72
N LYS A 526 0.37 18.93 24.95
CA LYS A 526 -1.01 18.74 25.43
C LYS A 526 -2.05 19.38 24.49
N ALA A 527 -1.74 20.56 23.96
CA ALA A 527 -2.62 21.26 23.03
C ALA A 527 -2.73 20.52 21.69
N GLN A 528 -1.61 20.03 21.13
CA GLN A 528 -1.60 19.20 19.94
C GLN A 528 -2.37 17.89 20.15
N GLN A 529 -2.16 17.22 21.28
CA GLN A 529 -2.89 16.00 21.65
C GLN A 529 -4.40 16.22 21.69
N ALA A 530 -4.86 17.33 22.27
CA ALA A 530 -6.28 17.64 22.37
C ALA A 530 -6.92 17.77 20.97
N VAL A 531 -6.33 18.54 20.08
CA VAL A 531 -6.88 18.75 18.72
C VAL A 531 -6.74 17.49 17.85
N MET A 532 -5.66 16.71 17.99
CA MET A 532 -5.51 15.42 17.31
C MET A 532 -6.59 14.42 17.73
N ARG A 533 -6.90 14.36 19.05
CA ARG A 533 -8.03 13.53 19.57
C ARG A 533 -9.35 13.93 18.96
N GLN A 534 -9.64 15.22 18.84
CA GLN A 534 -10.83 15.71 18.17
C GLN A 534 -10.85 15.33 16.68
N ALA A 535 -9.73 15.53 15.99
CA ALA A 535 -9.60 15.26 14.57
C ALA A 535 -9.76 13.75 14.26
N LEU A 536 -9.24 12.86 15.09
CA LEU A 536 -9.40 11.41 14.94
C LEU A 536 -10.83 10.92 15.11
N ARG A 537 -11.71 11.69 15.75
CA ARG A 537 -13.15 11.39 15.81
C ARG A 537 -13.83 11.60 14.45
N CYS A 538 -13.26 12.37 13.55
CA CYS A 538 -13.82 12.58 12.21
C CYS A 538 -14.03 11.25 11.50
N ARG A 539 -15.25 11.01 11.00
CA ARG A 539 -15.62 9.78 10.28
C ARG A 539 -15.17 9.77 8.82
N LEU A 540 -14.46 10.79 8.36
CA LEU A 540 -13.96 10.91 6.99
C LEU A 540 -15.07 10.66 5.93
N CYS A 541 -16.26 11.17 6.15
CA CYS A 541 -17.45 10.93 5.34
C CYS A 541 -17.18 11.15 3.84
N GLU A 542 -17.67 10.26 2.99
CA GLU A 542 -17.58 10.42 1.52
C GLU A 542 -18.32 11.70 1.06
N LYS A 543 -19.50 11.92 1.64
CA LYS A 543 -20.30 13.14 1.45
C LYS A 543 -20.47 13.84 2.79
N PRO A 544 -19.52 14.70 3.20
CA PRO A 544 -19.54 15.31 4.51
C PRO A 544 -20.64 16.37 4.62
N ALA A 545 -21.58 16.20 5.55
CA ALA A 545 -22.63 17.19 5.82
C ALA A 545 -22.07 18.51 6.38
N CYS A 546 -20.89 18.45 7.02
CA CYS A 546 -20.16 19.60 7.52
C CYS A 546 -19.41 20.40 6.43
N ALA A 547 -19.49 19.97 5.16
CA ALA A 547 -18.95 20.69 4.01
C ALA A 547 -20.02 20.74 2.92
N ARG A 548 -21.20 21.26 3.26
CA ARG A 548 -22.39 21.30 2.39
C ARG A 548 -22.23 22.11 1.10
N THR A 549 -21.23 22.96 1.06
CA THR A 549 -20.80 23.67 -0.14
C THR A 549 -19.37 23.29 -0.34
N ASP A 550 -18.88 23.23 -1.58
CA ASP A 550 -17.48 23.00 -1.92
C ASP A 550 -16.52 24.05 -1.30
N GLU A 551 -17.03 24.86 -0.38
CA GLU A 551 -16.37 26.01 0.24
C GLU A 551 -15.40 25.62 1.36
N MET A 552 -15.58 24.45 2.02
CA MET A 552 -14.73 24.07 3.15
C MET A 552 -14.39 22.58 3.20
N ASP A 553 -13.10 22.26 3.09
CA ASP A 553 -12.61 20.88 3.23
C ASP A 553 -12.34 20.49 4.69
N VAL A 554 -13.43 20.50 5.51
CA VAL A 554 -13.34 20.07 6.93
C VAL A 554 -12.70 18.70 7.06
N ARG A 555 -13.08 17.75 6.21
CA ARG A 555 -12.55 16.39 6.20
C ARG A 555 -11.04 16.37 5.98
N GLY A 556 -10.55 17.10 4.98
CA GLY A 556 -9.13 17.20 4.67
C GLY A 556 -8.32 17.86 5.78
N ILE A 557 -8.87 18.88 6.45
CA ILE A 557 -8.28 19.53 7.61
C ILE A 557 -8.18 18.53 8.77
N MET A 558 -9.30 17.86 9.14
CA MET A 558 -9.31 16.92 10.25
C MET A 558 -8.35 15.75 10.00
N ARG A 559 -8.29 15.21 8.78
CA ARG A 559 -7.39 14.13 8.42
C ARG A 559 -5.92 14.52 8.60
N ARG A 560 -5.54 15.74 8.21
CA ARG A 560 -4.18 16.26 8.40
C ARG A 560 -3.84 16.45 9.87
N VAL A 561 -4.74 17.08 10.64
CA VAL A 561 -4.54 17.27 12.08
C VAL A 561 -4.41 15.92 12.80
N ALA A 562 -5.20 14.92 12.41
CA ALA A 562 -5.15 13.58 13.01
C ALA A 562 -3.77 12.93 12.95
N VAL A 563 -2.98 13.20 11.92
CA VAL A 563 -1.61 12.66 11.74
C VAL A 563 -0.50 13.65 12.10
N GLY A 564 -0.86 14.81 12.71
CA GLY A 564 0.08 15.85 13.10
C GLY A 564 0.57 16.74 11.94
N ASN A 565 -0.11 16.73 10.79
CA ASN A 565 0.17 17.62 9.67
C ASN A 565 -0.53 18.97 9.87
N PHE A 566 -0.05 19.74 10.83
CA PHE A 566 -0.64 21.04 11.17
C PHE A 566 -0.37 22.10 10.10
N ALA A 567 0.80 22.04 9.47
CA ALA A 567 1.17 22.98 8.39
C ALA A 567 0.23 22.85 7.20
N GLY A 568 0.01 21.62 6.71
CA GLY A 568 -0.92 21.36 5.62
C GLY A 568 -2.38 21.67 5.98
N ALA A 569 -2.80 21.35 7.22
CA ALA A 569 -4.12 21.71 7.71
C ALA A 569 -4.34 23.23 7.74
N ARG A 570 -3.35 24.00 8.22
CA ARG A 570 -3.38 25.47 8.25
C ARG A 570 -3.37 26.07 6.85
N LYS A 571 -2.54 25.54 5.94
CA LYS A 571 -2.53 25.95 4.53
C LYS A 571 -3.93 25.76 3.94
N ARG A 572 -4.52 24.59 4.12
CA ARG A 572 -5.86 24.28 3.60
C ARG A 572 -6.95 25.19 4.18
N TRP A 573 -6.86 25.54 5.46
CA TRP A 573 -7.76 26.51 6.09
C TRP A 573 -7.63 27.91 5.45
N LYS A 574 -6.40 28.40 5.24
CA LYS A 574 -6.15 29.73 4.66
C LYS A 574 -6.56 29.87 3.19
N GLU A 575 -6.59 28.77 2.44
CA GLU A 575 -7.02 28.74 1.04
C GLU A 575 -8.55 28.84 0.89
N MET A 576 -9.30 28.75 1.98
CA MET A 576 -10.76 28.83 1.97
C MET A 576 -11.23 30.25 1.73
N PRO A 577 -12.09 30.51 0.70
CA PRO A 577 -12.51 31.87 0.32
C PRO A 577 -13.35 32.57 1.40
N PHE A 578 -13.86 31.82 2.40
CA PHE A 578 -14.74 32.30 3.45
C PHE A 578 -14.34 31.77 4.82
N ALA A 579 -13.07 31.93 5.18
CA ALA A 579 -12.56 31.54 6.50
C ALA A 579 -13.16 32.43 7.61
N ASP A 580 -14.45 32.23 7.93
CA ASP A 580 -15.17 32.95 8.97
C ASP A 580 -15.49 32.04 10.16
N MET A 581 -15.03 32.43 11.35
CA MET A 581 -15.28 31.74 12.60
C MET A 581 -16.77 31.58 12.93
N ALA A 582 -17.63 32.51 12.50
CA ALA A 582 -19.07 32.45 12.70
C ALA A 582 -19.72 31.28 11.92
N ARG A 583 -19.20 30.97 10.72
CA ARG A 583 -19.68 29.83 9.91
C ARG A 583 -19.26 28.48 10.47
N LEU A 584 -18.17 28.40 11.25
CA LEU A 584 -17.68 27.16 11.81
C LEU A 584 -18.69 26.49 12.75
N GLU A 585 -19.53 27.27 13.41
CA GLU A 585 -20.61 26.74 14.24
C GLU A 585 -21.65 25.96 13.42
N ALA A 586 -22.00 26.47 12.25
CA ALA A 586 -22.90 25.76 11.33
C ALA A 586 -22.29 24.46 10.80
N PHE A 587 -20.98 24.44 10.46
CA PHE A 587 -20.27 23.23 10.03
C PHE A 587 -20.16 22.21 11.17
N GLU A 588 -19.86 22.66 12.39
CA GLU A 588 -19.78 21.80 13.57
C GLU A 588 -21.16 21.18 13.89
N SER A 589 -22.21 21.99 13.86
CA SER A 589 -23.60 21.54 14.10
C SER A 589 -24.09 20.57 13.02
N ALA A 590 -23.61 20.71 11.76
CA ALA A 590 -23.93 19.81 10.67
C ALA A 590 -23.17 18.47 10.73
N CYS A 591 -22.17 18.34 11.61
CA CYS A 591 -21.40 17.12 11.76
C CYS A 591 -22.32 15.93 12.10
N ILE A 592 -22.17 14.80 11.38
CA ILE A 592 -22.98 13.59 11.60
C ILE A 592 -22.92 13.08 13.06
N LEU A 593 -21.80 13.29 13.75
CA LEU A 593 -21.63 12.97 15.17
C LEU A 593 -22.45 13.89 16.09
N GLY A 594 -22.88 15.05 15.60
CA GLY A 594 -23.78 15.97 16.30
C GLY A 594 -25.13 15.37 16.58
N ARG A 595 -25.60 14.42 15.74
CA ARG A 595 -26.86 13.66 16.00
C ARG A 595 -26.78 12.80 17.24
N ALA A 596 -25.58 12.41 17.68
CA ALA A 596 -25.30 11.71 18.94
C ALA A 596 -24.87 12.68 20.06
N GLY A 597 -25.11 13.98 19.92
CA GLY A 597 -24.82 15.01 20.92
C GLY A 597 -23.33 15.39 21.08
N LYS A 598 -22.44 14.85 20.26
CA LYS A 598 -20.98 15.07 20.38
C LYS A 598 -20.32 15.30 19.00
N PRO A 599 -20.55 16.44 18.32
CA PRO A 599 -19.88 16.75 17.06
C PRO A 599 -18.35 16.78 17.22
N VAL A 600 -17.60 16.68 16.11
CA VAL A 600 -16.18 16.99 16.14
C VAL A 600 -16.05 18.49 16.45
N ALA A 601 -15.20 18.85 17.40
CA ALA A 601 -14.98 20.24 17.80
C ALA A 601 -14.16 21.02 16.74
N ILE A 602 -14.79 21.29 15.58
CA ILE A 602 -14.18 21.91 14.41
C ILE A 602 -13.61 23.28 14.78
N ARG A 603 -14.37 24.08 15.53
CA ARG A 603 -13.95 25.42 15.98
C ARG A 603 -12.70 25.38 16.84
N GLU A 604 -12.59 24.40 17.76
CA GLU A 604 -11.41 24.25 18.61
C GLU A 604 -10.17 23.93 17.76
N VAL A 605 -10.29 22.99 16.81
CA VAL A 605 -9.20 22.62 15.90
C VAL A 605 -8.76 23.83 15.06
N ILE A 606 -9.70 24.60 14.49
CA ILE A 606 -9.37 25.78 13.68
C ILE A 606 -8.72 26.87 14.51
N ARG A 607 -9.22 27.18 15.72
CA ARG A 607 -8.57 28.16 16.63
C ARG A 607 -7.15 27.78 16.96
N PHE A 608 -6.91 26.49 17.20
CA PHE A 608 -5.55 26.01 17.41
C PHE A 608 -4.64 26.26 16.20
N LEU A 609 -5.12 25.98 14.97
CA LEU A 609 -4.36 26.22 13.74
C LEU A 609 -4.08 27.72 13.51
N GLU A 610 -5.01 28.59 13.85
CA GLU A 610 -4.82 30.05 13.78
C GLU A 610 -3.80 30.57 14.81
N GLY A 611 -3.83 30.03 16.02
CA GLY A 611 -2.92 30.40 17.12
C GLY A 611 -1.49 29.87 16.95
N MET A 612 -1.22 28.99 15.99
CA MET A 612 0.13 28.60 15.65
C MET A 612 0.87 29.79 15.00
N GLY A 613 1.87 30.34 15.68
CA GLY A 613 2.72 31.42 15.14
C GLY A 613 3.33 31.06 13.77
N VAL A 614 3.76 32.07 13.04
CA VAL A 614 4.50 31.93 11.76
C VAL A 614 5.86 31.34 12.01
#